data_29840f78ce226f4fb79b1c0970852102
#
_entry.id   29840f78ce226f4fb79b1c0970852102
#
_cell.length_a   1.000
_cell.length_b   1.000
_cell.length_c   1.000
_cell.angle_alpha   90.00
_cell.angle_beta   90.00
_cell.angle_gamma   90.00
#
_symmetry.space_group_name_H-M   'P 1'
#
loop_
_entity.id
_entity.type
_entity.pdbx_description
1 polymer ?
#
loop_
_entity_poly.entity_id
_entity_poly.type
_entity_poly.pdbx_seq_one_letter_code
_entity_poly.pdbx_strand_id
1 'polypeptide(L)'
;MTPRFIPVLILAALSSSALLLESTARAADPGTAKPSDADATPEAAKPDAPAGEAGGPDDPAKGEKNAALVADAEAGGSAVELPGKTYRAVGLRYRAVIVPKFMMNLFGDGGRTVLANGFGPEFTIRKDAFEYDFSAWYTSYAMDPTPFKASSDGAEAWEIVESHIKVLYVTADFLWSHDIAPEFAFNYGLGAGIGFVWGDLFRTQAYPGTGANNSTGAGYKPCIAAGNPDPNFCGTDNNHYAGYTEPSWSNGGSKPIVFPWLVLQTGVRWKPHKNFIARLDAGFGTSGFFLGLGADYGL
;
A
#
# COMPACT_ATOMS: atom_id res chain seq x y z
N MET A 1 8.35 -8.69 35.61
CA MET A 1 7.53 -7.63 34.96
C MET A 1 7.88 -7.69 33.49
N THR A 2 6.99 -8.19 32.68
CA THR A 2 7.18 -8.29 31.22
C THR A 2 7.01 -6.90 30.60
N PRO A 3 7.91 -6.43 29.76
CA PRO A 3 7.71 -5.17 29.05
C PRO A 3 6.46 -5.30 28.18
N ARG A 4 5.45 -4.49 28.47
CA ARG A 4 4.25 -4.38 27.63
C ARG A 4 4.64 -3.64 26.35
N PHE A 5 4.95 -4.41 25.33
CA PHE A 5 5.11 -3.87 23.99
C PHE A 5 3.74 -3.42 23.47
N ILE A 6 3.45 -2.13 23.59
CA ILE A 6 2.39 -1.52 22.77
C ILE A 6 2.97 -1.50 21.34
N PRO A 7 2.44 -2.30 20.42
CA PRO A 7 2.99 -2.30 19.08
C PRO A 7 2.72 -0.93 18.44
N VAL A 8 3.75 -0.17 18.18
CA VAL A 8 3.75 0.91 17.18
C VAL A 8 3.58 0.27 15.77
N LEU A 9 2.74 -0.70 15.73
CA LEU A 9 2.43 -1.57 14.61
C LEU A 9 1.39 -0.96 13.67
N ILE A 10 1.03 0.30 13.85
CA ILE A 10 0.01 0.91 12.99
C ILE A 10 0.47 0.96 11.53
N LEU A 11 1.77 1.10 11.31
CA LEU A 11 2.36 0.99 9.98
C LEU A 11 2.96 -0.40 9.68
N ALA A 12 3.38 -1.17 10.69
CA ALA A 12 4.02 -2.47 10.49
C ALA A 12 3.04 -3.66 10.55
N ALA A 13 1.90 -3.54 11.20
CA ALA A 13 0.95 -4.65 11.38
C ALA A 13 0.19 -5.06 10.10
N LEU A 14 0.17 -4.23 9.08
CA LEU A 14 -0.35 -4.63 7.77
C LEU A 14 0.57 -5.64 7.05
N SER A 15 1.80 -5.81 7.50
CA SER A 15 2.75 -6.75 6.89
C SER A 15 2.78 -8.14 7.54
N SER A 16 2.22 -8.31 8.74
CA SER A 16 2.34 -9.58 9.48
C SER A 16 1.17 -10.56 9.27
N SER A 17 0.07 -10.12 8.68
CA SER A 17 -1.10 -10.99 8.44
C SER A 17 -0.93 -11.96 7.26
N ALA A 18 0.12 -11.83 6.47
CA ALA A 18 0.35 -12.69 5.30
C ALA A 18 1.26 -13.90 5.59
N LEU A 19 1.80 -14.06 6.80
CA LEU A 19 2.84 -15.07 7.10
C LEU A 19 2.51 -16.03 8.25
N LEU A 20 1.25 -16.12 8.71
CA LEU A 20 0.84 -17.14 9.68
C LEU A 20 -0.16 -18.13 9.06
N LEU A 21 0.25 -18.80 8.00
CA LEU A 21 -0.17 -20.16 7.70
C LEU A 21 0.84 -21.11 8.36
N GLU A 22 0.92 -21.09 9.68
CA GLU A 22 1.52 -22.22 10.40
C GLU A 22 0.56 -23.40 10.30
N SER A 23 0.97 -24.38 9.49
CA SER A 23 0.37 -25.70 9.44
C SER A 23 0.58 -26.35 10.81
N THR A 24 -0.45 -26.40 11.63
CA THR A 24 -0.51 -27.34 12.76
C THR A 24 -0.67 -28.75 12.16
N ALA A 25 0.45 -29.38 11.84
CA ALA A 25 0.49 -30.81 11.65
C ALA A 25 0.26 -31.50 12.99
N ARG A 26 -1.00 -31.86 13.25
CA ARG A 26 -1.38 -32.70 14.36
C ARG A 26 -1.01 -34.12 13.99
N ALA A 27 -0.03 -34.69 14.68
CA ALA A 27 0.28 -36.11 14.63
C ALA A 27 -0.97 -36.93 15.00
N ALA A 28 -1.42 -37.77 14.08
CA ALA A 28 -2.40 -38.81 14.33
C ALA A 28 -1.72 -40.17 14.13
N ASP A 29 -1.88 -40.98 15.11
CA ASP A 29 -1.47 -42.34 15.39
C ASP A 29 -1.85 -43.33 14.26
N PRO A 30 -1.02 -44.36 13.95
CA PRO A 30 -1.29 -45.31 12.86
C PRO A 30 -2.19 -46.45 13.31
N GLY A 31 -3.46 -46.38 12.93
CA GLY A 31 -4.43 -47.47 13.07
C GLY A 31 -4.69 -48.14 11.74
N THR A 32 -4.37 -49.39 11.65
CA THR A 32 -4.57 -50.34 10.57
C THR A 32 -5.99 -50.41 10.02
N ALA A 33 -6.16 -50.35 8.69
CA ALA A 33 -7.28 -50.98 7.97
C ALA A 33 -6.94 -51.24 6.50
N LYS A 34 -7.35 -52.36 6.04
CA LYS A 34 -7.13 -53.22 4.87
C LYS A 34 -7.68 -52.63 3.56
N PRO A 35 -7.14 -53.02 2.39
CA PRO A 35 -7.51 -52.44 1.10
C PRO A 35 -8.82 -53.01 0.55
N SER A 36 -9.58 -52.14 -0.13
CA SER A 36 -10.69 -52.52 -0.99
C SER A 36 -10.43 -51.92 -2.37
N ASP A 37 -10.32 -52.83 -3.36
CA ASP A 37 -10.25 -52.54 -4.78
C ASP A 37 -11.54 -51.89 -5.26
N ALA A 38 -11.40 -50.78 -6.00
CA ALA A 38 -12.34 -50.38 -7.05
C ALA A 38 -11.65 -49.39 -7.99
N ASP A 39 -11.29 -49.94 -9.12
CA ASP A 39 -10.92 -49.35 -10.37
C ASP A 39 -12.01 -48.38 -10.87
N ALA A 40 -11.67 -47.10 -11.09
CA ALA A 40 -12.31 -46.24 -12.08
C ALA A 40 -11.52 -44.93 -12.19
N THR A 41 -10.67 -44.85 -13.17
CA THR A 41 -10.02 -43.62 -13.65
C THR A 41 -11.06 -42.73 -14.34
N PRO A 42 -11.34 -41.51 -13.92
CA PRO A 42 -12.02 -40.52 -14.74
C PRO A 42 -10.97 -39.85 -15.63
N GLU A 43 -11.12 -40.04 -16.93
CA GLU A 43 -10.49 -39.33 -18.02
C GLU A 43 -10.56 -37.81 -17.78
N ALA A 44 -9.41 -37.14 -17.69
CA ALA A 44 -9.29 -35.71 -17.54
C ALA A 44 -9.83 -35.02 -18.79
N ALA A 45 -10.98 -34.37 -18.66
CA ALA A 45 -11.52 -33.49 -19.69
C ALA A 45 -10.54 -32.33 -19.91
N LYS A 46 -10.04 -32.26 -21.13
CA LYS A 46 -9.23 -31.16 -21.64
C LYS A 46 -10.07 -29.90 -21.64
N PRO A 47 -9.62 -28.78 -21.06
CA PRO A 47 -10.37 -27.53 -21.14
C PRO A 47 -10.41 -27.06 -22.60
N ASP A 48 -11.61 -26.94 -23.15
CA ASP A 48 -11.85 -26.32 -24.44
C ASP A 48 -11.30 -24.88 -24.41
N ALA A 49 -10.42 -24.59 -25.35
CA ALA A 49 -10.00 -23.21 -25.61
C ALA A 49 -11.24 -22.37 -25.98
N PRO A 50 -11.37 -21.14 -25.50
CA PRO A 50 -12.48 -20.28 -25.90
C PRO A 50 -12.42 -20.08 -27.40
N ALA A 51 -13.50 -20.45 -28.08
CA ALA A 51 -13.69 -20.20 -29.49
C ALA A 51 -13.51 -18.71 -29.75
N GLY A 52 -12.57 -18.39 -30.62
CA GLY A 52 -12.36 -17.02 -31.06
C GLY A 52 -13.68 -16.47 -31.62
N GLU A 53 -14.09 -15.31 -31.14
CA GLU A 53 -15.21 -14.57 -31.72
C GLU A 53 -14.92 -14.39 -33.21
N ALA A 54 -15.81 -14.97 -34.01
CA ALA A 54 -15.81 -14.76 -35.44
C ALA A 54 -16.05 -13.26 -35.70
N GLY A 55 -15.04 -12.59 -36.27
CA GLY A 55 -15.11 -11.18 -36.64
C GLY A 55 -16.34 -10.94 -37.50
N GLY A 56 -17.18 -9.98 -37.07
CA GLY A 56 -18.21 -9.40 -37.90
C GLY A 56 -17.59 -8.79 -39.17
N PRO A 57 -18.37 -8.50 -40.20
CA PRO A 57 -17.86 -7.99 -41.48
C PRO A 57 -17.03 -6.74 -41.25
N ASP A 58 -15.77 -6.78 -41.64
CA ASP A 58 -14.82 -5.67 -41.53
C ASP A 58 -15.38 -4.46 -42.30
N ASP A 59 -15.69 -3.42 -41.60
CA ASP A 59 -16.01 -2.11 -42.18
C ASP A 59 -14.72 -1.59 -42.86
N PRO A 60 -14.68 -1.46 -44.20
CA PRO A 60 -13.49 -1.07 -44.93
C PRO A 60 -12.96 0.30 -44.49
N ALA A 61 -13.85 1.21 -44.07
CA ALA A 61 -13.45 2.51 -43.53
C ALA A 61 -12.72 2.43 -42.19
N LYS A 62 -12.95 1.37 -41.40
CA LYS A 62 -12.24 1.10 -40.14
C LYS A 62 -10.88 0.52 -40.42
N GLY A 63 -10.76 -0.34 -41.45
CA GLY A 63 -9.50 -0.91 -41.91
C GLY A 63 -8.51 0.14 -42.42
N GLU A 64 -8.98 1.08 -43.26
CA GLU A 64 -8.15 2.17 -43.80
C GLU A 64 -7.67 3.13 -42.68
N LYS A 65 -8.51 3.47 -41.72
CA LYS A 65 -8.12 4.30 -40.57
C LYS A 65 -7.06 3.61 -39.72
N ASN A 66 -7.20 2.33 -39.47
CA ASN A 66 -6.21 1.56 -38.71
C ASN A 66 -4.88 1.47 -39.45
N ALA A 67 -4.90 1.24 -40.78
CA ALA A 67 -3.67 1.22 -41.57
C ALA A 67 -2.97 2.58 -41.61
N ALA A 68 -3.71 3.69 -41.69
CA ALA A 68 -3.16 5.03 -41.64
C ALA A 68 -2.54 5.35 -40.25
N LEU A 69 -3.19 4.93 -39.17
CA LEU A 69 -2.66 5.08 -37.81
C LEU A 69 -1.39 4.27 -37.59
N VAL A 70 -1.31 3.04 -38.13
CA VAL A 70 -0.11 2.21 -38.07
C VAL A 70 1.02 2.84 -38.86
N ALA A 71 0.76 3.33 -40.09
CA ALA A 71 1.76 3.99 -40.91
C ALA A 71 2.30 5.27 -40.24
N ASP A 72 1.45 6.07 -39.60
CA ASP A 72 1.84 7.24 -38.84
C ASP A 72 2.64 6.87 -37.57
N ALA A 73 2.30 5.78 -36.92
CA ALA A 73 3.07 5.25 -35.80
C ALA A 73 4.46 4.74 -36.22
N GLU A 74 4.56 4.08 -37.39
CA GLU A 74 5.84 3.67 -37.98
C GLU A 74 6.73 4.87 -38.34
N ALA A 75 6.12 5.95 -38.85
CA ALA A 75 6.79 7.22 -39.10
C ALA A 75 7.17 8.00 -37.81
N GLY A 76 6.78 7.48 -36.64
CA GLY A 76 7.11 8.06 -35.34
C GLY A 76 6.30 9.28 -34.95
N GLY A 77 5.16 9.53 -35.62
CA GLY A 77 4.26 10.67 -35.38
C GLY A 77 3.10 10.40 -34.42
N SER A 78 2.64 9.16 -34.38
CA SER A 78 1.39 8.79 -33.70
C SER A 78 1.53 8.49 -32.21
N ALA A 79 0.43 8.66 -31.48
CA ALA A 79 0.25 8.20 -30.11
C ALA A 79 0.11 6.65 -30.02
N VAL A 80 -0.21 5.98 -31.13
CA VAL A 80 -0.43 4.55 -31.22
C VAL A 80 0.86 3.77 -30.97
N GLU A 81 0.80 2.74 -30.16
CA GLU A 81 1.91 1.85 -29.85
C GLU A 81 1.84 0.59 -30.72
N LEU A 82 2.95 0.28 -31.38
CA LEU A 82 3.04 -0.88 -32.28
C LEU A 82 3.24 -2.18 -31.51
N PRO A 83 2.57 -3.29 -31.87
CA PRO A 83 2.78 -4.59 -31.25
C PRO A 83 4.26 -5.05 -31.33
N GLY A 84 4.75 -5.65 -30.25
CA GLY A 84 6.11 -6.16 -30.15
C GLY A 84 7.19 -5.10 -29.91
N LYS A 85 6.90 -3.79 -30.04
CA LYS A 85 7.83 -2.71 -29.77
C LYS A 85 7.86 -2.38 -28.28
N THR A 86 9.09 -2.13 -27.77
CA THR A 86 9.26 -1.68 -26.38
C THR A 86 9.32 -0.17 -26.34
N TYR A 87 8.49 0.43 -25.50
CA TYR A 87 8.41 1.85 -25.23
C TYR A 87 8.99 2.15 -23.85
N ARG A 88 9.68 3.26 -23.72
CA ARG A 88 10.23 3.73 -22.45
C ARG A 88 9.81 5.15 -22.22
N ALA A 89 9.58 5.49 -20.96
CA ALA A 89 9.27 6.86 -20.57
C ALA A 89 9.94 7.21 -19.23
N VAL A 90 10.16 8.49 -19.03
CA VAL A 90 10.64 9.04 -17.76
C VAL A 90 9.67 10.14 -17.34
N GLY A 91 9.37 10.23 -16.06
CA GLY A 91 8.43 11.21 -15.59
C GLY A 91 8.47 11.48 -14.11
N LEU A 92 7.41 12.11 -13.67
CA LEU A 92 7.16 12.41 -12.27
C LEU A 92 5.81 11.83 -11.86
N ARG A 93 5.79 11.25 -10.67
CA ARG A 93 4.57 10.74 -10.06
C ARG A 93 4.30 11.42 -8.72
N TYR A 94 3.06 11.81 -8.54
CA TYR A 94 2.48 12.23 -7.27
C TYR A 94 1.57 11.14 -6.74
N ARG A 95 1.61 10.90 -5.42
CA ARG A 95 0.73 9.96 -4.70
C ARG A 95 0.20 10.61 -3.43
N ALA A 96 -1.12 10.67 -3.31
CA ALA A 96 -1.81 11.01 -2.06
C ALA A 96 -2.17 9.70 -1.36
N VAL A 97 -1.45 9.37 -0.29
CA VAL A 97 -1.69 8.17 0.53
C VAL A 97 -2.62 8.54 1.67
N ILE A 98 -3.70 7.81 1.80
CA ILE A 98 -4.73 8.01 2.81
C ILE A 98 -4.72 6.79 3.73
N VAL A 99 -4.34 6.99 5.00
CA VAL A 99 -4.45 5.99 6.06
C VAL A 99 -5.70 6.30 6.86
N PRO A 100 -6.84 5.62 6.60
CA PRO A 100 -8.08 5.93 7.30
C PRO A 100 -8.03 5.55 8.78
N LYS A 101 -8.73 6.31 9.62
CA LYS A 101 -8.84 6.01 11.05
C LYS A 101 -9.29 4.57 11.32
N PHE A 102 -10.22 4.03 10.53
CA PHE A 102 -10.72 2.68 10.75
C PHE A 102 -9.62 1.61 10.60
N MET A 103 -8.62 1.83 9.71
CA MET A 103 -7.49 0.92 9.58
C MET A 103 -6.59 0.95 10.83
N MET A 104 -6.39 2.13 11.41
CA MET A 104 -5.68 2.25 12.69
C MET A 104 -6.46 1.56 13.81
N ASN A 105 -7.78 1.66 13.78
CA ASN A 105 -8.66 1.07 14.79
C ASN A 105 -8.85 -0.47 14.65
N LEU A 106 -8.24 -1.10 13.67
CA LEU A 106 -8.11 -2.57 13.66
C LEU A 106 -7.15 -3.07 14.76
N PHE A 107 -6.26 -2.21 15.22
CA PHE A 107 -5.18 -2.58 16.17
C PHE A 107 -5.20 -1.74 17.46
N GLY A 108 -5.94 -0.64 17.47
CA GLY A 108 -5.98 0.27 18.60
C GLY A 108 -7.27 1.10 18.66
N ASP A 109 -7.40 1.86 19.70
CA ASP A 109 -8.47 2.84 19.88
C ASP A 109 -7.91 4.25 19.69
N GLY A 110 -8.72 5.18 19.24
CA GLY A 110 -8.28 6.56 18.97
C GLY A 110 -7.74 6.73 17.56
N GLY A 111 -6.62 7.45 17.41
CA GLY A 111 -6.03 7.76 16.12
C GLY A 111 -6.89 8.71 15.26
N ARG A 112 -6.37 9.07 14.10
CA ARG A 112 -7.06 9.91 13.09
C ARG A 112 -6.70 9.46 11.68
N THR A 113 -7.49 9.86 10.70
CA THR A 113 -7.10 9.68 9.29
C THR A 113 -5.86 10.52 8.99
N VAL A 114 -4.83 9.89 8.41
CA VAL A 114 -3.60 10.54 7.98
C VAL A 114 -3.61 10.65 6.46
N LEU A 115 -3.31 11.84 5.94
CA LEU A 115 -3.10 12.11 4.53
C LEU A 115 -1.62 12.42 4.31
N ALA A 116 -0.93 11.58 3.56
CA ALA A 116 0.48 11.74 3.24
C ALA A 116 0.64 12.01 1.73
N ASN A 117 1.23 13.16 1.40
CA ASN A 117 1.47 13.55 0.02
C ASN A 117 2.91 13.19 -0.35
N GLY A 118 3.08 12.45 -1.43
CA GLY A 118 4.38 12.03 -1.92
C GLY A 118 4.57 12.35 -3.38
N PHE A 119 5.82 12.58 -3.77
CA PHE A 119 6.19 12.79 -5.17
C PHE A 119 7.60 12.26 -5.43
N GLY A 120 7.87 11.92 -6.67
CA GLY A 120 9.19 11.48 -7.08
C GLY A 120 9.27 11.12 -8.56
N PRO A 121 10.49 10.84 -9.06
CA PRO A 121 10.71 10.39 -10.42
C PRO A 121 10.17 8.98 -10.65
N GLU A 122 9.82 8.75 -11.91
CA GLU A 122 9.33 7.47 -12.41
C GLU A 122 10.04 7.12 -13.72
N PHE A 123 10.26 5.83 -13.93
CA PHE A 123 10.71 5.25 -15.17
C PHE A 123 9.80 4.09 -15.57
N THR A 124 9.25 4.18 -16.76
CA THR A 124 8.30 3.20 -17.31
C THR A 124 8.91 2.43 -18.47
N ILE A 125 8.66 1.13 -18.48
CA ILE A 125 8.93 0.24 -19.61
C ILE A 125 7.61 -0.43 -19.98
N ARG A 126 7.15 -0.24 -21.21
CA ARG A 126 5.94 -0.87 -21.72
C ARG A 126 6.24 -1.69 -22.98
N LYS A 127 5.68 -2.87 -23.02
CA LYS A 127 5.68 -3.73 -24.20
C LYS A 127 4.34 -4.44 -24.29
N ASP A 128 3.67 -4.28 -25.43
CA ASP A 128 2.33 -4.83 -25.65
C ASP A 128 1.35 -4.44 -24.54
N ALA A 129 0.66 -5.40 -23.97
CA ALA A 129 -0.29 -5.19 -22.87
C ALA A 129 0.35 -5.17 -21.48
N PHE A 130 1.68 -5.08 -21.37
CA PHE A 130 2.35 -5.11 -20.06
C PHE A 130 3.25 -3.90 -19.83
N GLU A 131 3.20 -3.37 -18.59
CA GLU A 131 3.92 -2.18 -18.20
C GLU A 131 4.61 -2.39 -16.85
N TYR A 132 5.86 -1.97 -16.77
CA TYR A 132 6.68 -1.92 -15.56
C TYR A 132 6.97 -0.48 -15.23
N ASP A 133 6.56 -0.03 -14.03
CA ASP A 133 6.85 1.30 -13.54
C ASP A 133 7.77 1.22 -12.33
N PHE A 134 8.95 1.79 -12.45
CA PHE A 134 9.91 1.93 -11.36
C PHE A 134 9.86 3.36 -10.85
N SER A 135 9.66 3.55 -9.55
CA SER A 135 9.63 4.89 -8.98
C SER A 135 10.38 4.98 -7.66
N ALA A 136 10.96 6.17 -7.41
CA ALA A 136 11.51 6.54 -6.12
C ALA A 136 10.81 7.81 -5.68
N TRP A 137 10.02 7.76 -4.60
CA TRP A 137 9.20 8.88 -4.18
C TRP A 137 9.26 9.10 -2.68
N TYR A 138 9.26 10.37 -2.31
CA TYR A 138 9.32 10.85 -0.94
C TYR A 138 7.93 11.25 -0.44
N THR A 139 7.64 10.92 0.81
CA THR A 139 6.41 11.32 1.49
C THR A 139 6.64 11.59 2.97
N SER A 140 5.72 12.36 3.58
CA SER A 140 5.70 12.65 5.02
C SER A 140 4.39 12.15 5.62
N TYR A 141 4.48 11.27 6.61
CA TYR A 141 3.35 10.79 7.43
C TYR A 141 3.22 11.64 8.69
N ALA A 142 3.09 12.95 8.51
CA ALA A 142 2.87 13.86 9.63
C ALA A 142 1.47 13.66 10.24
N MET A 143 1.43 13.58 11.56
CA MET A 143 0.19 13.48 12.32
C MET A 143 0.31 14.35 13.57
N ASP A 144 -0.65 15.28 13.74
CA ASP A 144 -0.74 16.10 14.94
C ASP A 144 -0.98 15.24 16.20
N PRO A 145 -0.65 15.75 17.39
CA PRO A 145 -0.89 15.07 18.66
C PRO A 145 -2.30 14.47 18.74
N THR A 146 -2.38 13.15 18.87
CA THR A 146 -3.64 12.41 18.80
C THR A 146 -3.64 11.30 19.84
N PRO A 147 -4.70 11.12 20.65
CA PRO A 147 -4.81 10.03 21.59
C PRO A 147 -4.86 8.68 20.86
N PHE A 148 -4.06 7.74 21.36
CA PHE A 148 -4.01 6.37 20.85
C PHE A 148 -3.66 5.38 21.96
N LYS A 149 -4.25 4.20 21.96
CA LYS A 149 -3.87 3.03 22.77
C LYS A 149 -4.14 1.73 22.01
N ALA A 150 -3.55 0.61 22.43
CA ALA A 150 -3.95 -0.68 21.90
C ALA A 150 -5.38 -1.05 22.35
N SER A 151 -6.15 -1.76 21.49
CA SER A 151 -7.55 -2.08 21.79
C SER A 151 -7.75 -2.94 23.03
N SER A 152 -6.74 -3.78 23.37
CA SER A 152 -6.78 -4.66 24.53
C SER A 152 -6.40 -3.97 25.84
N ASP A 153 -5.93 -2.73 25.81
CA ASP A 153 -5.38 -2.06 26.97
C ASP A 153 -6.43 -1.23 27.71
N GLY A 154 -6.17 -1.00 29.02
CA GLY A 154 -7.02 -0.19 29.87
C GLY A 154 -6.93 1.31 29.57
N ALA A 155 -7.69 2.10 30.32
CA ALA A 155 -7.74 3.55 30.17
C ALA A 155 -6.40 4.24 30.53
N GLU A 156 -5.60 3.61 31.38
CA GLU A 156 -4.28 4.07 31.82
C GLU A 156 -3.21 3.96 30.71
N ALA A 157 -3.51 3.22 29.64
CA ALA A 157 -2.58 3.02 28.52
C ALA A 157 -2.73 4.06 27.41
N TRP A 158 -3.60 5.05 27.55
CA TRP A 158 -3.68 6.13 26.57
C TRP A 158 -2.36 6.91 26.49
N GLU A 159 -1.93 7.14 25.26
CA GLU A 159 -0.81 8.00 24.93
C GLU A 159 -1.24 9.08 23.93
N ILE A 160 -0.60 10.21 23.97
CA ILE A 160 -0.65 11.20 22.88
C ILE A 160 0.48 10.89 21.93
N VAL A 161 0.13 10.53 20.71
CA VAL A 161 1.06 10.18 19.64
C VAL A 161 1.09 11.30 18.61
N GLU A 162 2.29 11.75 18.26
CA GLU A 162 2.56 12.73 17.22
C GLU A 162 3.61 12.17 16.25
N SER A 163 3.41 12.31 14.95
CA SER A 163 4.31 11.77 13.95
C SER A 163 4.92 12.85 13.05
N HIS A 164 6.24 12.84 12.96
CA HIS A 164 7.04 13.58 11.98
C HIS A 164 7.80 12.60 11.06
N ILE A 165 7.28 11.41 10.89
CA ILE A 165 7.88 10.34 10.08
C ILE A 165 7.88 10.74 8.61
N LYS A 166 9.01 10.48 7.97
CA LYS A 166 9.27 10.66 6.54
C LYS A 166 9.71 9.34 5.94
N VAL A 167 9.33 9.09 4.70
CA VAL A 167 9.65 7.83 4.02
C VAL A 167 10.08 8.11 2.58
N LEU A 168 11.18 7.48 2.18
CA LEU A 168 11.56 7.35 0.78
C LEU A 168 11.20 5.94 0.32
N TYR A 169 10.24 5.82 -0.56
CA TYR A 169 9.87 4.57 -1.19
C TYR A 169 10.65 4.35 -2.49
N VAL A 170 11.11 3.12 -2.68
CA VAL A 170 11.56 2.59 -3.98
C VAL A 170 10.60 1.48 -4.34
N THR A 171 9.89 1.62 -5.45
CA THR A 171 8.77 0.74 -5.83
C THR A 171 8.87 0.29 -7.27
N ALA A 172 8.32 -0.89 -7.54
CA ALA A 172 8.09 -1.43 -8.88
C ALA A 172 6.62 -1.83 -8.99
N ASP A 173 5.93 -1.28 -9.97
CA ASP A 173 4.56 -1.60 -10.29
C ASP A 173 4.52 -2.47 -11.56
N PHE A 174 3.70 -3.52 -11.53
CA PHE A 174 3.53 -4.52 -12.60
C PHE A 174 2.07 -4.43 -13.06
N LEU A 175 1.86 -3.84 -14.23
CA LEU A 175 0.54 -3.49 -14.70
C LEU A 175 0.20 -4.20 -16.00
N TRP A 176 -0.97 -4.80 -16.03
CA TRP A 176 -1.64 -5.19 -17.28
C TRP A 176 -2.40 -4.00 -17.81
N SER A 177 -2.32 -3.81 -19.11
CA SER A 177 -2.92 -2.68 -19.79
C SER A 177 -3.91 -3.18 -20.85
N HIS A 178 -5.09 -2.57 -20.86
CA HIS A 178 -6.12 -2.83 -21.85
C HIS A 178 -6.44 -1.53 -22.57
N ASP A 179 -6.19 -1.48 -23.87
CA ASP A 179 -6.45 -0.30 -24.67
C ASP A 179 -7.96 -0.14 -24.88
N ILE A 180 -8.51 1.00 -24.44
CA ILE A 180 -9.92 1.37 -24.60
C ILE A 180 -10.11 2.17 -25.89
N ALA A 181 -9.11 2.98 -26.22
CA ALA A 181 -9.07 3.83 -27.41
C ALA A 181 -7.58 4.04 -27.79
N PRO A 182 -7.28 4.54 -29.01
CA PRO A 182 -5.90 4.76 -29.46
C PRO A 182 -5.02 5.56 -28.50
N GLU A 183 -5.62 6.47 -27.73
CA GLU A 183 -4.93 7.34 -26.78
C GLU A 183 -5.15 6.95 -25.32
N PHE A 184 -6.09 6.02 -25.02
CA PHE A 184 -6.51 5.66 -23.68
C PHE A 184 -6.32 4.17 -23.41
N ALA A 185 -5.67 3.85 -22.29
CA ALA A 185 -5.59 2.51 -21.78
C ALA A 185 -6.03 2.45 -20.31
N PHE A 186 -6.68 1.36 -19.95
CA PHE A 186 -7.00 0.99 -18.59
C PHE A 186 -5.90 0.07 -18.07
N ASN A 187 -5.29 0.44 -16.95
CA ASN A 187 -4.22 -0.34 -16.32
C ASN A 187 -4.73 -0.93 -15.01
N TYR A 188 -4.29 -2.14 -14.70
CA TYR A 188 -4.54 -2.76 -13.41
C TYR A 188 -3.39 -3.71 -13.07
N GLY A 189 -3.12 -3.89 -11.80
CA GLY A 189 -2.04 -4.77 -11.39
C GLY A 189 -1.65 -4.61 -9.95
N LEU A 190 -0.41 -4.94 -9.67
CA LEU A 190 0.14 -4.91 -8.32
C LEU A 190 1.48 -4.18 -8.31
N GLY A 191 1.76 -3.56 -7.17
CA GLY A 191 3.04 -2.91 -6.90
C GLY A 191 3.70 -3.47 -5.66
N ALA A 192 5.01 -3.53 -5.69
CA ALA A 192 5.85 -3.92 -4.56
C ALA A 192 7.01 -2.95 -4.39
N GLY A 193 7.47 -2.80 -3.15
CA GLY A 193 8.60 -1.93 -2.87
C GLY A 193 8.97 -1.90 -1.40
N ILE A 194 9.92 -1.05 -1.09
CA ILE A 194 10.41 -0.81 0.25
C ILE A 194 10.49 0.69 0.53
N GLY A 195 10.05 1.11 1.70
CA GLY A 195 10.20 2.46 2.22
C GLY A 195 11.29 2.51 3.27
N PHE A 196 12.21 3.45 3.12
CA PHE A 196 13.20 3.79 4.14
C PHE A 196 12.63 4.89 5.03
N VAL A 197 12.61 4.65 6.33
CA VAL A 197 11.88 5.47 7.31
C VAL A 197 12.86 6.24 8.19
N TRP A 198 12.60 7.54 8.35
CA TRP A 198 13.32 8.42 9.29
C TRP A 198 12.39 9.50 9.86
N GLY A 199 12.92 10.34 10.73
CA GLY A 199 12.17 11.34 11.47
C GLY A 199 11.70 10.83 12.83
N ASP A 200 10.86 11.59 13.50
CA ASP A 200 10.51 11.37 14.88
C ASP A 200 9.07 10.88 15.05
N LEU A 201 8.90 9.99 15.99
CA LEU A 201 7.61 9.53 16.49
C LEU A 201 7.58 9.84 17.98
N PHE A 202 6.78 10.84 18.36
CA PHE A 202 6.61 11.21 19.74
C PHE A 202 5.48 10.42 20.36
N ARG A 203 5.71 9.96 21.59
CA ARG A 203 4.73 9.26 22.40
C ARG A 203 4.78 9.81 23.82
N THR A 204 3.64 10.20 24.34
CA THR A 204 3.57 10.74 25.69
C THR A 204 2.40 10.10 26.42
N GLN A 205 2.66 9.49 27.58
CA GLN A 205 1.59 9.04 28.46
C GLN A 205 0.55 10.13 28.66
N ALA A 206 -0.71 9.73 28.80
CA ALA A 206 -1.79 10.68 28.91
C ALA A 206 -2.72 10.34 30.09
N TYR A 207 -3.29 11.38 30.69
CA TYR A 207 -4.25 11.29 31.77
C TYR A 207 -5.59 11.92 31.37
N PRO A 208 -6.74 11.47 31.94
CA PRO A 208 -8.03 12.04 31.62
C PRO A 208 -8.18 13.47 32.19
N GLY A 209 -8.41 14.43 31.32
CA GLY A 209 -8.84 15.77 31.71
C GLY A 209 -10.33 15.78 32.12
N THR A 210 -10.81 16.97 32.55
CA THR A 210 -12.24 17.14 32.90
C THR A 210 -13.14 16.76 31.71
N GLY A 211 -14.06 15.80 31.89
CA GLY A 211 -14.97 15.35 30.85
C GLY A 211 -14.32 14.44 29.80
N ALA A 212 -13.17 13.86 30.08
CA ALA A 212 -12.52 12.92 29.18
C ALA A 212 -13.35 11.65 28.95
N ASN A 213 -13.22 11.12 27.74
CA ASN A 213 -13.89 9.87 27.34
C ASN A 213 -12.86 8.73 27.25
N ASN A 214 -12.95 7.78 28.16
CA ASN A 214 -12.03 6.65 28.26
C ASN A 214 -12.10 5.67 27.06
N SER A 215 -13.19 5.68 26.31
CA SER A 215 -13.34 4.80 25.15
C SER A 215 -12.72 5.38 23.85
N THR A 216 -12.62 6.71 23.77
CA THR A 216 -12.13 7.39 22.55
C THR A 216 -10.84 8.19 22.76
N GLY A 217 -10.37 8.32 24.02
CA GLY A 217 -9.24 9.17 24.38
C GLY A 217 -9.53 10.68 24.25
N ALA A 218 -10.75 11.07 23.90
CA ALA A 218 -11.10 12.49 23.79
C ALA A 218 -10.97 13.16 25.15
N GLY A 219 -10.30 14.31 25.19
CA GLY A 219 -10.05 15.06 26.41
C GLY A 219 -8.87 14.58 27.26
N TYR A 220 -8.16 13.53 26.83
CA TYR A 220 -6.90 13.13 27.44
C TYR A 220 -5.82 14.19 27.20
N LYS A 221 -4.95 14.38 28.18
CA LYS A 221 -3.88 15.39 28.18
C LYS A 221 -2.53 14.71 28.42
N PRO A 222 -1.44 15.20 27.84
CA PRO A 222 -0.11 14.61 28.03
C PRO A 222 0.37 14.74 29.48
N CYS A 223 0.99 13.69 29.99
CA CYS A 223 1.70 13.71 31.27
C CYS A 223 2.95 14.59 31.20
N ILE A 224 3.27 15.27 32.32
CA ILE A 224 4.39 16.20 32.39
C ILE A 224 5.64 15.48 32.91
N ALA A 225 5.44 14.61 33.89
CA ALA A 225 6.51 13.84 34.52
C ALA A 225 5.92 12.59 35.21
N ALA A 226 6.77 11.73 35.74
CA ALA A 226 6.37 10.60 36.56
C ALA A 226 5.47 11.03 37.73
N GLY A 227 4.30 10.41 37.84
CA GLY A 227 3.29 10.73 38.85
C GLY A 227 2.58 12.09 38.69
N ASN A 228 2.87 12.84 37.64
CA ASN A 228 2.37 14.20 37.50
C ASN A 228 1.64 14.44 36.16
N PRO A 229 0.37 14.90 36.15
CA PRO A 229 -0.42 15.34 37.32
C PRO A 229 -1.18 14.22 38.03
N ASP A 230 -1.28 13.01 37.45
CA ASP A 230 -2.03 11.89 38.03
C ASP A 230 -1.15 10.63 38.08
N PRO A 231 -0.80 10.15 39.27
CA PRO A 231 0.09 8.97 39.41
C PRO A 231 -0.53 7.65 38.92
N ASN A 232 -1.85 7.59 38.74
CA ASN A 232 -2.50 6.39 38.22
C ASN A 232 -2.35 6.26 36.70
N PHE A 233 -2.15 7.37 36.01
CA PHE A 233 -2.03 7.45 34.55
C PHE A 233 -0.62 7.81 34.11
N CYS A 234 0.08 8.67 34.85
CA CYS A 234 1.44 9.08 34.57
C CYS A 234 2.43 8.20 35.34
N GLY A 235 2.42 6.89 35.06
CA GLY A 235 3.26 5.91 35.76
C GLY A 235 4.76 6.08 35.52
N THR A 236 5.57 5.38 36.31
CA THR A 236 7.04 5.42 36.21
C THR A 236 7.60 4.36 35.25
N ASP A 237 6.76 3.47 34.74
CA ASP A 237 7.20 2.20 34.15
C ASP A 237 7.76 2.36 32.72
N ASN A 238 7.33 3.36 31.98
CA ASN A 238 7.76 3.54 30.58
C ASN A 238 8.43 4.89 30.27
N ASN A 239 8.51 5.83 31.20
CA ASN A 239 9.23 7.10 31.06
C ASN A 239 8.82 7.97 29.83
N HIS A 240 7.62 7.79 29.30
CA HIS A 240 7.15 8.53 28.14
C HIS A 240 6.55 9.87 28.54
N TYR A 241 7.39 10.85 28.81
CA TYR A 241 6.96 12.20 29.21
C TYR A 241 7.52 13.26 28.28
N ALA A 242 6.88 14.44 28.31
CA ALA A 242 7.42 15.69 27.78
C ALA A 242 8.15 15.58 26.43
N GLY A 243 7.52 14.91 25.45
CA GLY A 243 8.10 14.79 24.13
C GLY A 243 9.07 13.61 23.97
N TYR A 244 8.84 12.53 24.71
CA TYR A 244 9.58 11.29 24.48
C TYR A 244 9.52 10.86 23.01
N THR A 245 10.70 10.62 22.42
CA THR A 245 10.85 10.17 21.04
C THR A 245 11.06 8.67 21.01
N GLU A 246 10.20 7.96 20.32
CA GLU A 246 10.29 6.50 20.18
C GLU A 246 11.56 6.11 19.42
N PRO A 247 12.46 5.28 20.01
CA PRO A 247 13.64 4.79 19.32
C PRO A 247 13.29 3.87 18.15
N SER A 248 14.19 3.76 17.20
CA SER A 248 14.04 2.80 16.09
C SER A 248 14.31 1.35 16.53
N TRP A 249 13.87 0.41 15.70
CA TRP A 249 14.15 -1.03 15.92
C TRP A 249 15.62 -1.32 16.13
N SER A 250 16.51 -0.61 15.42
CA SER A 250 17.96 -0.78 15.59
C SER A 250 18.47 -0.31 16.96
N ASN A 251 17.68 0.50 17.67
CA ASN A 251 18.02 1.07 18.98
C ASN A 251 17.12 0.52 20.11
N GLY A 252 16.47 -0.62 19.86
CA GLY A 252 15.62 -1.30 20.84
C GLY A 252 14.22 -0.73 21.02
N GLY A 253 13.79 0.21 20.19
CA GLY A 253 12.44 0.76 20.19
C GLY A 253 11.53 0.08 19.18
N SER A 254 10.38 0.71 18.89
CA SER A 254 9.33 0.18 18.02
C SER A 254 9.14 0.97 16.72
N LYS A 255 9.85 2.08 16.53
CA LYS A 255 9.78 2.83 15.27
C LYS A 255 10.44 2.04 14.14
N PRO A 256 9.73 1.71 13.01
CA PRO A 256 10.33 0.99 11.90
C PRO A 256 11.42 1.82 11.22
N ILE A 257 12.45 1.15 10.70
CA ILE A 257 13.49 1.76 9.83
C ILE A 257 13.21 1.46 8.36
N VAL A 258 12.42 0.43 8.08
CA VAL A 258 11.95 0.05 6.77
C VAL A 258 10.46 -0.27 6.80
N PHE A 259 9.78 -0.03 5.69
CA PHE A 259 8.36 -0.28 5.56
C PHE A 259 8.05 -0.92 4.20
N PRO A 260 7.36 -2.07 4.15
CA PRO A 260 6.99 -2.70 2.89
C PRO A 260 5.88 -1.91 2.18
N TRP A 261 6.03 -1.76 0.88
CA TRP A 261 4.98 -1.26 -0.01
C TRP A 261 4.45 -2.41 -0.83
N LEU A 262 3.22 -2.82 -0.59
CA LEU A 262 2.51 -3.82 -1.38
C LEU A 262 1.12 -3.27 -1.68
N VAL A 263 0.78 -3.16 -2.95
CA VAL A 263 -0.49 -2.54 -3.37
C VAL A 263 -1.13 -3.31 -4.51
N LEU A 264 -2.45 -3.31 -4.52
CA LEU A 264 -3.28 -3.57 -5.69
C LEU A 264 -3.70 -2.21 -6.25
N GLN A 265 -3.58 -2.02 -7.54
CA GLN A 265 -3.88 -0.74 -8.17
C GLN A 265 -4.57 -0.88 -9.52
N THR A 266 -5.27 0.17 -9.86
CA THR A 266 -5.92 0.35 -11.15
C THR A 266 -5.77 1.81 -11.57
N GLY A 267 -5.85 2.08 -12.87
CA GLY A 267 -5.70 3.44 -13.36
C GLY A 267 -6.05 3.60 -14.82
N VAL A 268 -5.94 4.82 -15.27
CA VAL A 268 -6.11 5.19 -16.67
C VAL A 268 -4.83 5.87 -17.12
N ARG A 269 -4.37 5.46 -18.29
CA ARG A 269 -3.25 6.05 -19.02
C ARG A 269 -3.81 6.80 -20.23
N TRP A 270 -3.41 8.04 -20.41
CA TRP A 270 -3.76 8.88 -21.55
C TRP A 270 -2.49 9.32 -22.26
N LYS A 271 -2.38 8.99 -23.53
CA LYS A 271 -1.24 9.30 -24.39
C LYS A 271 -1.71 10.05 -25.63
N PRO A 272 -1.97 11.37 -25.54
CA PRO A 272 -2.42 12.17 -26.69
C PRO A 272 -1.36 12.40 -27.74
N HIS A 273 -0.09 12.19 -27.39
CA HIS A 273 1.04 12.41 -28.27
C HIS A 273 2.15 11.38 -27.99
N LYS A 274 2.98 11.08 -28.98
CA LYS A 274 4.05 10.07 -28.86
C LYS A 274 4.97 10.25 -27.64
N ASN A 275 5.22 11.48 -27.23
CA ASN A 275 6.13 11.82 -26.15
C ASN A 275 5.46 12.25 -24.85
N PHE A 276 4.13 12.34 -24.80
CA PHE A 276 3.44 12.77 -23.58
C PHE A 276 2.47 11.70 -23.10
N ILE A 277 2.58 11.34 -21.84
CA ILE A 277 1.73 10.36 -21.18
C ILE A 277 1.28 10.97 -19.86
N ALA A 278 -0.02 10.97 -19.61
CA ALA A 278 -0.61 11.29 -18.32
C ALA A 278 -1.25 10.05 -17.71
N ARG A 279 -1.22 9.94 -16.39
CA ARG A 279 -1.76 8.81 -15.63
C ARG A 279 -2.59 9.27 -14.46
N LEU A 280 -3.64 8.52 -14.19
CA LEU A 280 -4.44 8.63 -12.99
C LEU A 280 -4.58 7.23 -12.41
N ASP A 281 -4.14 7.04 -11.18
CA ASP A 281 -4.14 5.75 -10.50
C ASP A 281 -4.90 5.81 -9.19
N ALA A 282 -5.45 4.69 -8.79
CA ALA A 282 -5.98 4.47 -7.45
C ALA A 282 -5.63 3.07 -6.99
N GLY A 283 -5.39 2.90 -5.71
CA GLY A 283 -5.05 1.59 -5.18
C GLY A 283 -5.21 1.49 -3.68
N PHE A 284 -5.00 0.27 -3.20
CA PHE A 284 -5.06 -0.10 -1.80
C PHE A 284 -3.93 -1.07 -1.47
N GLY A 285 -3.34 -0.92 -0.29
CA GLY A 285 -2.26 -1.80 0.14
C GLY A 285 -1.84 -1.61 1.59
N THR A 286 -0.60 -1.99 1.88
CA THR A 286 -0.03 -1.97 3.24
C THR A 286 -0.04 -0.59 3.90
N SER A 287 0.03 0.48 3.12
CA SER A 287 0.03 1.86 3.60
C SER A 287 -1.37 2.52 3.57
N GLY A 288 -2.44 1.79 3.24
CA GLY A 288 -3.79 2.32 3.10
C GLY A 288 -4.23 2.47 1.65
N PHE A 289 -5.08 3.45 1.38
CA PHE A 289 -5.52 3.81 0.04
C PHE A 289 -4.59 4.85 -0.56
N PHE A 290 -4.49 4.88 -1.88
CA PHE A 290 -3.82 6.00 -2.53
C PHE A 290 -4.55 6.43 -3.80
N LEU A 291 -4.36 7.71 -4.14
CA LEU A 291 -4.65 8.29 -5.45
C LEU A 291 -3.33 8.80 -6.03
N GLY A 292 -3.08 8.50 -7.28
CA GLY A 292 -1.86 8.88 -7.99
C GLY A 292 -2.13 9.70 -9.24
N LEU A 293 -1.22 10.61 -9.51
CA LEU A 293 -1.13 11.36 -10.77
C LEU A 293 0.29 11.22 -11.30
N GLY A 294 0.43 10.92 -12.59
CA GLY A 294 1.71 10.83 -13.27
C GLY A 294 1.74 11.63 -14.56
N ALA A 295 2.91 12.13 -14.90
CA ALA A 295 3.17 12.75 -16.19
C ALA A 295 4.56 12.32 -16.68
N ASP A 296 4.61 11.67 -17.85
CA ASP A 296 5.82 11.05 -18.38
C ASP A 296 6.12 11.58 -19.78
N TYR A 297 7.41 11.58 -20.08
CA TYR A 297 7.94 11.85 -21.40
C TYR A 297 8.43 10.55 -22.05
N GLY A 298 7.86 10.20 -23.20
CA GLY A 298 8.27 9.05 -24.03
C GLY A 298 9.61 9.28 -24.71
N LEU A 299 10.50 8.31 -24.56
CA LEU A 299 11.86 8.30 -25.10
C LEU A 299 11.93 7.68 -26.49
#